data_91b4bf8ac965acf4d6761af08f9b2bb6
#
_entry.id   91b4bf8ac965acf4d6761af08f9b2bb6
#
_cell.length_a   1.000
_cell.length_b   1.000
_cell.length_c   1.000
_cell.angle_alpha   90.00
_cell.angle_beta   90.00
_cell.angle_gamma   90.00
#
_symmetry.space_group_name_H-M   'P 1'
#
loop_
_entity.id
_entity.type
_entity.pdbx_description
1 polymer ?
#
loop_
_entity_poly.entity_id
_entity_poly.type
_entity_poly.pdbx_seq_one_letter_code
_entity_poly.pdbx_strand_id
1 'polypeptide(L)' 'LINRLNRIEGQIRGIKKMVEDSAYCTDILTQVSAANSALDSFSRELLKSHIKSCVVNDIKNDNLQTVDELLDILQKLMK' A
#
# COMPACT_ATOMS: atom_id res chain seq x y z
N LEU A 1 2.11 11.42 2.27
CA LEU A 1 1.32 10.23 1.90
C LEU A 1 0.50 10.42 0.63
N ILE A 2 -0.16 11.57 0.50
CA ILE A 2 -0.97 11.86 -0.70
C ILE A 2 -0.08 11.89 -1.95
N ASN A 3 1.11 12.48 -1.85
CA ASN A 3 2.03 12.52 -2.98
C ASN A 3 2.48 11.11 -3.42
N ARG A 4 2.66 10.21 -2.47
CA ARG A 4 2.97 8.80 -2.79
C ARG A 4 1.82 8.14 -3.53
N LEU A 5 0.59 8.37 -3.09
CA LEU A 5 -0.60 7.85 -3.77
C LEU A 5 -0.77 8.42 -5.17
N ASN A 6 -0.48 9.70 -5.35
CA ASN A 6 -0.54 10.33 -6.66
C ASN A 6 0.46 9.69 -7.64
N ARG A 7 1.66 9.36 -7.16
CA ARG A 7 2.66 8.66 -7.98
C ARG A 7 2.20 7.26 -8.35
N ILE A 8 1.62 6.54 -7.38
CA ILE A 8 1.11 5.18 -7.61
C ILE A 8 -0.05 5.23 -8.60
N GLU A 9 -0.95 6.19 -8.47
CA GLU A 9 -2.04 6.40 -9.41
C GLU A 9 -1.50 6.61 -10.83
N GLY A 10 -0.45 7.43 -10.98
CA GLY A 10 0.21 7.64 -12.27
C GLY A 10 0.82 6.37 -12.83
N GLN A 11 1.44 5.54 -11.99
CA GLN A 11 1.99 4.25 -12.40
C GLN A 11 0.89 3.31 -12.91
N ILE A 12 -0.25 3.28 -12.23
CA ILE A 12 -1.38 2.43 -12.65
C ILE A 12 -1.96 2.92 -13.98
N ARG A 13 -2.07 4.22 -14.17
CA ARG A 13 -2.49 4.77 -15.48
C ARG A 13 -1.53 4.39 -16.59
N GLY A 14 -0.22 4.42 -16.31
CA GLY A 14 0.79 3.98 -17.25
C GLY A 14 0.65 2.51 -17.62
N ILE A 15 0.40 1.65 -16.63
CA ILE A 15 0.17 0.22 -16.85
C ILE A 15 -1.07 0.01 -17.72
N LYS A 16 -2.15 0.73 -17.41
CA LYS A 16 -3.39 0.66 -18.19
C LYS A 16 -3.14 1.00 -19.66
N LYS A 17 -2.38 2.05 -19.91
CA LYS A 17 -2.02 2.44 -21.28
C LYS A 17 -1.19 1.37 -21.98
N MET A 18 -0.24 0.75 -21.27
CA MET A 18 0.56 -0.34 -21.83
C MET A 18 -0.31 -1.51 -22.25
N VAL A 19 -1.32 -1.86 -21.45
CA VAL A 19 -2.26 -2.91 -21.81
C VAL A 19 -3.07 -2.52 -23.04
N GLU A 20 -3.56 -1.29 -23.08
CA GLU A 20 -4.33 -0.78 -24.23
C GLU A 20 -3.51 -0.78 -25.52
N ASP A 21 -2.21 -0.47 -25.43
CA ASP A 21 -1.30 -0.39 -26.56
C ASP A 21 -0.66 -1.75 -26.88
N SER A 22 -1.08 -2.82 -26.21
CA SER A 22 -0.55 -4.18 -26.42
C SER A 22 0.97 -4.26 -26.23
N ALA A 23 1.48 -3.56 -25.22
CA ALA A 23 2.89 -3.62 -24.88
C ALA A 23 3.31 -5.04 -24.51
N TYR A 24 4.61 -5.30 -24.56
CA TYR A 24 5.16 -6.62 -24.26
C TYR A 24 4.84 -7.06 -22.82
N CYS A 25 4.43 -8.30 -22.65
CA CYS A 25 3.95 -8.81 -21.35
C CYS A 25 4.96 -8.64 -20.23
N THR A 26 6.25 -8.90 -20.48
CA THR A 26 7.27 -8.76 -19.44
C THR A 26 7.49 -7.32 -19.04
N ASP A 27 7.33 -6.38 -19.96
CA ASP A 27 7.43 -4.95 -19.64
C ASP A 27 6.26 -4.52 -18.75
N ILE A 28 5.05 -5.00 -19.04
CA ILE A 28 3.88 -4.73 -18.21
C ILE A 28 4.09 -5.29 -16.81
N LEU A 29 4.55 -6.55 -16.70
CA LEU A 29 4.78 -7.20 -15.40
C LEU A 29 5.87 -6.49 -14.60
N THR A 30 6.90 -5.96 -15.27
CA THR A 30 7.95 -5.17 -14.61
C THR A 30 7.34 -3.91 -13.99
N GLN A 31 6.43 -3.23 -14.69
CA GLN A 31 5.76 -2.05 -14.17
C GLN A 31 4.81 -2.40 -13.02
N VAL A 32 4.14 -3.55 -13.10
CA VAL A 32 3.29 -4.05 -12.00
C VAL A 32 4.15 -4.29 -10.75
N SER A 33 5.31 -4.90 -10.90
CA SER A 33 6.23 -5.13 -9.80
C SER A 33 6.66 -3.81 -9.14
N ALA A 34 6.96 -2.80 -9.95
CA ALA A 34 7.33 -1.48 -9.45
C ALA A 34 6.16 -0.83 -8.66
N ALA A 35 4.94 -0.94 -9.17
CA ALA A 35 3.75 -0.42 -8.50
C ALA A 35 3.51 -1.15 -7.17
N ASN A 36 3.69 -2.47 -7.13
CA ASN A 36 3.57 -3.24 -5.89
C ASN A 36 4.59 -2.79 -4.85
N SER A 37 5.84 -2.56 -5.25
CA SER A 37 6.88 -2.06 -4.35
C SER A 37 6.53 -0.68 -3.80
N ALA A 38 5.96 0.18 -4.63
CA ALA A 38 5.51 1.51 -4.21
C ALA A 38 4.37 1.42 -3.21
N LEU A 39 3.42 0.50 -3.40
CA LEU A 39 2.33 0.25 -2.46
C LEU A 39 2.85 -0.28 -1.13
N ASP A 40 3.83 -1.18 -1.14
CA ASP A 40 4.45 -1.68 0.08
C ASP A 40 5.12 -0.55 0.86
N SER A 41 5.82 0.34 0.17
CA SER A 41 6.45 1.52 0.80
C SER A 41 5.40 2.45 1.39
N PHE A 42 4.29 2.66 0.68
CA PHE A 42 3.18 3.45 1.18
C PHE A 42 2.61 2.84 2.46
N SER A 43 2.41 1.52 2.48
CA SER A 43 1.89 0.82 3.65
C SER A 43 2.81 0.99 4.86
N ARG A 44 4.12 0.90 4.66
CA ARG A 44 5.09 1.10 5.75
C ARG A 44 5.06 2.53 6.29
N GLU A 45 4.95 3.52 5.42
CA GLU A 45 4.86 4.92 5.85
C GLU A 45 3.56 5.22 6.57
N LEU A 46 2.46 4.64 6.09
CA LEU A 46 1.16 4.77 6.75
C LEU A 46 1.21 4.19 8.15
N LEU A 47 1.82 3.02 8.30
CA LEU A 47 1.97 2.36 9.60
C LEU A 47 2.78 3.24 10.57
N LYS A 48 3.90 3.82 10.11
CA LYS A 48 4.73 4.67 10.94
C LYS A 48 4.04 5.97 11.32
N SER A 49 3.38 6.64 10.37
CA SER A 49 2.92 8.01 10.55
C SER A 49 1.52 8.13 11.12
N HIS A 50 0.65 7.20 10.81
CA HIS A 50 -0.77 7.30 11.17
C HIS A 50 -1.28 6.15 12.03
N ILE A 51 -1.09 4.91 11.57
CA ILE A 51 -1.67 3.75 12.28
C ILE A 51 -1.03 3.59 13.65
N LYS A 52 0.27 3.80 13.77
CA LYS A 52 0.96 3.72 15.07
C LYS A 52 0.34 4.69 16.08
N SER A 53 0.09 5.93 15.69
CA SER A 53 -0.55 6.92 16.54
C SER A 53 -1.96 6.52 16.94
N CYS A 54 -2.75 6.02 15.98
CA CYS A 54 -4.11 5.54 16.24
C CYS A 54 -4.12 4.37 17.21
N VAL A 55 -3.22 3.40 17.01
CA VAL A 55 -3.13 2.21 17.87
C VAL A 55 -2.77 2.61 19.29
N VAL A 56 -1.76 3.48 19.46
CA VAL A 56 -1.36 3.95 20.78
C VAL A 56 -2.51 4.66 21.48
N ASN A 57 -3.24 5.52 20.77
CA ASN A 57 -4.37 6.24 21.32
C ASN A 57 -5.49 5.29 21.74
N ASP A 58 -5.79 4.28 20.91
CA ASP A 58 -6.82 3.29 21.23
C ASP A 58 -6.43 2.42 22.43
N ILE A 59 -5.16 2.06 22.57
CA ILE A 59 -4.66 1.33 23.74
C ILE A 59 -4.85 2.16 25.02
N LYS A 60 -4.55 3.45 24.95
CA LYS A 60 -4.76 4.36 26.10
C LYS A 60 -6.23 4.47 26.51
N ASN A 61 -7.14 4.27 25.58
CA ASN A 61 -8.58 4.31 25.78
C ASN A 61 -9.19 2.91 26.02
N ASP A 62 -8.35 1.90 26.28
CA ASP A 62 -8.75 0.50 26.48
C ASP A 62 -9.48 -0.12 25.27
N ASN A 63 -9.27 0.42 24.09
CA ASN A 63 -9.85 -0.13 22.86
C ASN A 63 -8.81 -1.01 22.15
N LEU A 64 -8.75 -2.29 22.54
CA LEU A 64 -7.77 -3.24 21.99
C LEU A 64 -8.20 -3.88 20.67
N GLN A 65 -9.42 -3.64 20.22
CA GLN A 65 -9.92 -4.21 18.98
C GLN A 65 -9.08 -3.76 17.76
N THR A 66 -8.65 -2.51 17.77
CA THR A 66 -7.79 -1.96 16.71
C THR A 66 -6.48 -2.73 16.57
N VAL A 67 -5.92 -3.19 17.70
CA VAL A 67 -4.69 -3.98 17.67
C VAL A 67 -4.91 -5.31 16.97
N ASP A 68 -6.02 -5.99 17.28
CA ASP A 68 -6.37 -7.27 16.64
C ASP A 68 -6.61 -7.09 15.15
N GLU A 69 -7.34 -6.04 14.76
CA GLU A 69 -7.58 -5.72 13.35
C GLU A 69 -6.28 -5.47 12.60
N LEU A 70 -5.37 -4.72 13.21
CA LEU A 70 -4.07 -4.42 12.60
C LEU A 70 -3.23 -5.68 12.41
N LEU A 71 -3.23 -6.58 13.40
CA LEU A 71 -2.50 -7.84 13.30
C LEU A 71 -3.03 -8.70 12.14
N ASP A 72 -4.35 -8.76 11.98
CA ASP A 72 -4.98 -9.50 10.87
C ASP A 72 -4.55 -8.92 9.51
N ILE A 73 -4.56 -7.60 9.38
CA ILE A 73 -4.16 -6.93 8.14
C ILE A 73 -2.69 -7.18 7.83
N LEU A 74 -1.83 -7.09 8.85
CA LEU A 74 -0.40 -7.32 8.67
C LEU A 74 -0.12 -8.75 8.21
N GLN A 75 -0.83 -9.74 8.76
CA GLN A 75 -0.69 -11.13 8.34
C GLN A 75 -1.04 -11.31 6.87
N LYS A 76 -2.09 -10.63 6.39
CA LYS A 76 -2.49 -10.68 4.99
C LYS A 76 -1.47 -10.03 4.06
N LEU A 77 -0.86 -8.93 4.50
CA LEU A 77 0.15 -8.21 3.72
C LEU A 77 1.48 -8.94 3.63
N MET A 78 1.79 -9.79 4.62
CA MET A 78 3.08 -10.48 4.71
C MET A 78 3.10 -11.84 4.02
N LYS A 79 2.07 -12.18 3.31
CA LYS A 79 2.02 -13.43 2.54
C LYS A 79 2.91 -13.39 1.31
#